data_59560eea38e365f14d166ec693546bc8
#
_entry.id   59560eea38e365f14d166ec693546bc8
#
_cell.length_a   1.000
_cell.length_b   1.000
_cell.length_c   1.000
_cell.angle_alpha   90.00
_cell.angle_beta   90.00
_cell.angle_gamma   90.00
#
_symmetry.space_group_name_H-M   'P 1'
#
loop_
_entity.id
_entity.type
_entity.pdbx_description
1 polymer ?
#
loop_
_entity_poly.entity_id
_entity_poly.type
_entity_poly.pdbx_seq_one_letter_code
_entity_poly.pdbx_strand_id
1 'polypeptide(L)'
;ADLPKNKTFHLLSWLILAITFYQMFLGTQVREAIDELVKQGYTRAQWIEALGLPFFIHRSFSWLVLILLTYLFWQNRKKWHYARINVAFYLLAAELITGVALAYADMPGLVQTAHLVFASILLAVLLLMKYDQYTTTETAS
;
A
#
# COMPACT_ATOMS: atom_id res chain seq x y z
N ALA A 1 1.05 -24.03 -3.78
CA ALA A 1 1.77 -22.93 -4.37
C ALA A 1 3.06 -22.68 -3.59
N ASP A 2 4.17 -22.78 -4.27
CA ASP A 2 5.47 -22.69 -3.60
C ASP A 2 5.91 -21.25 -3.38
N LEU A 3 6.43 -21.00 -2.18
CA LEU A 3 7.02 -19.72 -1.83
C LEU A 3 8.25 -19.44 -2.73
N PRO A 4 8.33 -18.26 -3.37
CA PRO A 4 9.52 -17.92 -4.16
C PRO A 4 10.80 -17.87 -3.31
N LYS A 5 11.85 -18.57 -3.76
CA LYS A 5 13.13 -18.70 -3.02
C LYS A 5 14.26 -17.89 -3.62
N ASN A 6 13.99 -16.83 -4.39
CA ASN A 6 15.06 -16.04 -4.97
C ASN A 6 15.34 -14.74 -4.22
N LYS A 7 16.54 -14.23 -4.36
CA LYS A 7 16.99 -12.99 -3.69
C LYS A 7 16.17 -11.76 -4.13
N THR A 8 15.78 -11.70 -5.38
CA THR A 8 14.98 -10.59 -5.91
C THR A 8 13.62 -10.52 -5.23
N PHE A 9 12.91 -11.64 -5.12
CA PHE A 9 11.65 -11.70 -4.39
C PHE A 9 11.83 -11.27 -2.93
N HIS A 10 12.87 -11.79 -2.28
CA HIS A 10 13.15 -11.50 -0.87
C HIS A 10 13.43 -10.01 -0.65
N LEU A 11 14.27 -9.41 -1.49
CA LEU A 11 14.60 -7.99 -1.41
C LEU A 11 13.39 -7.11 -1.71
N LEU A 12 12.66 -7.37 -2.81
CA LEU A 12 11.51 -6.55 -3.20
C LEU A 12 10.37 -6.65 -2.21
N SER A 13 10.12 -7.84 -1.63
CA SER A 13 9.08 -7.99 -0.61
C SER A 13 9.41 -7.23 0.69
N TRP A 14 10.68 -7.16 1.11
CA TRP A 14 11.11 -6.30 2.21
C TRP A 14 10.93 -4.82 1.88
N LEU A 15 11.32 -4.42 0.68
CA LEU A 15 11.19 -3.03 0.24
C LEU A 15 9.72 -2.59 0.18
N ILE A 16 8.86 -3.43 -0.40
CA ILE A 16 7.41 -3.17 -0.47
C ILE A 16 6.81 -3.07 0.93
N LEU A 17 7.17 -3.97 1.84
CA LEU A 17 6.71 -3.94 3.23
C LEU A 17 7.13 -2.64 3.93
N ALA A 18 8.40 -2.24 3.80
CA ALA A 18 8.92 -1.02 4.43
C ALA A 18 8.22 0.23 3.88
N ILE A 19 8.05 0.33 2.56
CA ILE A 19 7.37 1.46 1.93
C ILE A 19 5.90 1.48 2.32
N THR A 20 5.22 0.34 2.35
CA THR A 20 3.80 0.24 2.75
C THR A 20 3.61 0.69 4.19
N PHE A 21 4.48 0.29 5.09
CA PHE A 21 4.45 0.75 6.48
C PHE A 21 4.62 2.28 6.58
N TYR A 22 5.59 2.83 5.84
CA TYR A 22 5.80 4.29 5.79
C TYR A 22 4.61 5.02 5.16
N GLN A 23 3.96 4.42 4.14
CA GLN A 23 2.76 4.96 3.52
C GLN A 23 1.60 5.10 4.52
N MET A 24 1.42 4.15 5.42
CA MET A 24 0.40 4.25 6.47
C MET A 24 0.69 5.44 7.40
N PHE A 25 1.94 5.64 7.77
CA PHE A 25 2.35 6.80 8.56
C PHE A 25 2.08 8.12 7.82
N LEU A 26 2.47 8.21 6.55
CA LEU A 26 2.19 9.39 5.72
C LEU A 26 0.68 9.62 5.54
N GLY A 27 -0.10 8.57 5.41
CA GLY A 27 -1.56 8.66 5.32
C GLY A 27 -2.19 9.29 6.56
N THR A 28 -1.69 8.98 7.76
CA THR A 28 -2.14 9.63 8.98
C THR A 28 -1.80 11.12 8.99
N GLN A 29 -0.60 11.49 8.55
CA GLN A 29 -0.19 12.89 8.44
C GLN A 29 -1.04 13.68 7.44
N VAL A 30 -1.35 13.08 6.29
CA VAL A 30 -2.27 13.67 5.30
C VAL A 30 -3.64 13.88 5.90
N ARG A 31 -4.15 12.91 6.66
CA ARG A 31 -5.45 13.02 7.34
C ARG A 31 -5.47 14.16 8.35
N GLU A 32 -4.46 14.26 9.20
CA GLU A 32 -4.34 15.34 10.18
C GLU A 32 -4.27 16.71 9.48
N ALA A 33 -3.52 16.81 8.38
CA ALA A 33 -3.44 18.04 7.60
C ALA A 33 -4.79 18.44 7.00
N ILE A 34 -5.57 17.48 6.50
CA ILE A 34 -6.93 17.75 6.00
C ILE A 34 -7.83 18.25 7.12
N ASP A 35 -7.81 17.62 8.29
CA ASP A 35 -8.62 18.03 9.42
C ASP A 35 -8.31 19.46 9.86
N GLU A 36 -7.04 19.87 9.82
CA GLU A 36 -6.61 21.22 10.11
C GLU A 36 -7.08 22.22 9.05
N LEU A 37 -6.97 21.88 7.76
CA LEU A 37 -7.48 22.71 6.67
C LEU A 37 -8.98 22.93 6.76
N VAL A 38 -9.74 21.90 7.12
CA VAL A 38 -11.19 22.01 7.34
C VAL A 38 -11.50 23.01 8.48
N LYS A 39 -10.77 22.95 9.59
CA LYS A 39 -10.93 23.91 10.70
C LYS A 39 -10.63 25.34 10.28
N GLN A 40 -9.68 25.53 9.37
CA GLN A 40 -9.30 26.83 8.82
C GLN A 40 -10.27 27.33 7.74
N GLY A 41 -11.29 26.55 7.37
CA GLY A 41 -12.31 26.93 6.40
C GLY A 41 -11.96 26.68 4.94
N TYR A 42 -10.92 25.88 4.67
CA TYR A 42 -10.60 25.48 3.29
C TYR A 42 -11.67 24.56 2.73
N THR A 43 -12.02 24.79 1.47
CA THR A 43 -12.91 23.89 0.73
C THR A 43 -12.15 22.69 0.19
N ARG A 44 -12.89 21.61 -0.11
CA ARG A 44 -12.31 20.39 -0.67
C ARG A 44 -11.48 20.64 -1.94
N ALA A 45 -11.92 21.53 -2.80
CA ALA A 45 -11.20 21.87 -4.03
C ALA A 45 -9.81 22.48 -3.77
N GLN A 46 -9.59 23.04 -2.60
CA GLN A 46 -8.33 23.68 -2.21
C GLN A 46 -7.37 22.75 -1.46
N TRP A 47 -7.84 21.58 -1.00
CA TRP A 47 -7.04 20.69 -0.13
C TRP A 47 -5.76 20.22 -0.79
N ILE A 48 -5.81 19.76 -2.04
CA ILE A 48 -4.64 19.15 -2.70
C ILE A 48 -3.49 20.14 -2.79
N GLU A 49 -3.76 21.39 -3.15
CA GLU A 49 -2.75 22.44 -3.22
C GLU A 49 -2.20 22.83 -1.84
N ALA A 50 -3.06 22.79 -0.83
CA ALA A 50 -2.72 23.21 0.54
C ALA A 50 -2.05 22.11 1.37
N LEU A 51 -2.17 20.82 1.00
CA LEU A 51 -1.65 19.69 1.78
C LEU A 51 -0.12 19.61 1.82
N GLY A 52 0.56 20.12 0.78
CA GLY A 52 2.02 20.19 0.75
C GLY A 52 2.74 18.86 0.57
N LEU A 53 3.97 18.80 1.06
CA LEU A 53 4.93 17.72 0.80
C LEU A 53 4.47 16.32 1.23
N PRO A 54 3.86 16.10 2.42
CA PRO A 54 3.42 14.75 2.82
C PRO A 54 2.47 14.11 1.83
N PHE A 55 1.54 14.85 1.24
CA PHE A 55 0.63 14.35 0.22
C PHE A 55 1.37 13.94 -1.05
N PHE A 56 2.30 14.74 -1.53
CA PHE A 56 3.07 14.44 -2.73
C PHE A 56 3.97 13.21 -2.55
N ILE A 57 4.60 13.06 -1.39
CA ILE A 57 5.42 11.89 -1.06
C ILE A 57 4.52 10.64 -0.99
N HIS A 58 3.39 10.72 -0.32
CA HIS A 58 2.43 9.62 -0.21
C HIS A 58 1.95 9.17 -1.60
N ARG A 59 1.57 10.10 -2.47
CA ARG A 59 1.17 9.81 -3.84
C ARG A 59 2.29 9.19 -4.66
N SER A 60 3.50 9.72 -4.58
CA SER A 60 4.66 9.23 -5.33
C SER A 60 5.05 7.82 -4.90
N PHE A 61 5.06 7.53 -3.60
CA PHE A 61 5.35 6.19 -3.09
C PHE A 61 4.26 5.18 -3.42
N SER A 62 3.01 5.62 -3.59
CA SER A 62 1.93 4.76 -4.09
C SER A 62 2.24 4.23 -5.49
N TRP A 63 2.76 5.07 -6.38
CA TRP A 63 3.23 4.65 -7.70
C TRP A 63 4.40 3.68 -7.61
N LEU A 64 5.36 3.92 -6.72
CA LEU A 64 6.49 3.03 -6.53
C LEU A 64 6.05 1.64 -6.05
N VAL A 65 5.16 1.56 -5.06
CA VAL A 65 4.60 0.29 -4.59
C VAL A 65 3.84 -0.42 -5.71
N LEU A 66 3.08 0.31 -6.52
CA LEU A 66 2.37 -0.24 -7.67
C LEU A 66 3.33 -0.89 -8.67
N ILE A 67 4.40 -0.19 -9.03
CA ILE A 67 5.40 -0.70 -9.98
C ILE A 67 6.06 -1.97 -9.43
N LEU A 68 6.52 -1.94 -8.18
CA LEU A 68 7.21 -3.07 -7.57
C LEU A 68 6.31 -4.29 -7.40
N LEU A 69 5.10 -4.09 -6.91
CA LEU A 69 4.15 -5.19 -6.69
C LEU A 69 3.58 -5.72 -8.01
N THR A 70 3.41 -4.89 -9.02
CA THR A 70 3.04 -5.32 -10.38
C THR A 70 4.11 -6.22 -10.98
N TYR A 71 5.38 -5.87 -10.79
CA TYR A 71 6.49 -6.73 -11.22
C TYR A 71 6.45 -8.10 -10.52
N LEU A 72 6.26 -8.13 -9.20
CA LEU A 72 6.14 -9.39 -8.47
C LEU A 72 4.91 -10.20 -8.91
N PHE A 73 3.79 -9.55 -9.15
CA PHE A 73 2.57 -10.18 -9.64
C PHE A 73 2.78 -10.83 -11.01
N TRP A 74 3.44 -10.12 -11.92
CA TRP A 74 3.77 -10.65 -13.24
C TRP A 74 4.70 -11.87 -13.18
N GLN A 75 5.75 -11.80 -12.36
CA GLN A 75 6.65 -12.94 -12.13
C GLN A 75 5.90 -14.12 -11.48
N ASN A 76 5.00 -13.82 -10.56
CA ASN A 76 4.19 -14.81 -9.87
C ASN A 76 3.29 -15.59 -10.83
N ARG A 77 2.68 -14.91 -11.79
CA ARG A 77 1.86 -15.55 -12.80
C ARG A 77 2.65 -16.46 -13.74
N LYS A 78 3.90 -16.15 -13.97
CA LYS A 78 4.77 -16.92 -14.87
C LYS A 78 5.47 -18.08 -14.19
N LYS A 79 5.88 -17.91 -12.93
CA LYS A 79 6.86 -18.83 -12.31
C LYS A 79 6.43 -19.39 -10.95
N TRP A 80 5.85 -18.57 -10.07
CA TRP A 80 5.78 -18.92 -8.65
C TRP A 80 4.43 -19.46 -8.20
N HIS A 81 3.35 -18.86 -8.67
CA HIS A 81 1.97 -19.20 -8.30
C HIS A 81 1.68 -19.12 -6.80
N TYR A 82 2.37 -18.22 -6.10
CA TYR A 82 2.22 -17.97 -4.67
C TYR A 82 1.00 -17.05 -4.43
N ALA A 83 -0.04 -17.60 -3.79
CA ALA A 83 -1.34 -16.95 -3.69
C ALA A 83 -1.32 -15.57 -2.99
N ARG A 84 -0.44 -15.38 -1.98
CA ARG A 84 -0.39 -14.12 -1.24
C ARG A 84 0.05 -12.93 -2.08
N ILE A 85 0.86 -13.12 -3.11
CA ILE A 85 1.22 -12.06 -4.06
C ILE A 85 -0.02 -11.57 -4.81
N ASN A 86 -0.88 -12.48 -5.25
CA ASN A 86 -2.11 -12.12 -5.94
C ASN A 86 -3.05 -11.33 -5.01
N VAL A 87 -3.22 -11.77 -3.78
CA VAL A 87 -4.04 -11.08 -2.78
C VAL A 87 -3.49 -9.69 -2.51
N ALA A 88 -2.18 -9.55 -2.30
CA ALA A 88 -1.53 -8.26 -2.09
C ALA A 88 -1.73 -7.31 -3.28
N PHE A 89 -1.62 -7.82 -4.50
CA PHE A 89 -1.84 -7.02 -5.71
C PHE A 89 -3.27 -6.49 -5.81
N TYR A 90 -4.28 -7.34 -5.58
CA TYR A 90 -5.68 -6.90 -5.63
C TYR A 90 -6.04 -5.94 -4.49
N LEU A 91 -5.48 -6.14 -3.29
CA LEU A 91 -5.64 -5.19 -2.19
C LEU A 91 -5.01 -3.84 -2.51
N LEU A 92 -3.83 -3.82 -3.15
CA LEU A 92 -3.21 -2.58 -3.60
C LEU A 92 -4.07 -1.87 -4.65
N ALA A 93 -4.67 -2.61 -5.59
CA ALA A 93 -5.59 -2.04 -6.58
C ALA A 93 -6.78 -1.37 -5.89
N ALA A 94 -7.38 -2.02 -4.89
CA ALA A 94 -8.47 -1.44 -4.08
C ALA A 94 -8.00 -0.19 -3.31
N GLU A 95 -6.79 -0.21 -2.74
CA GLU A 95 -6.17 0.94 -2.09
C GLU A 95 -6.02 2.13 -3.03
N LEU A 96 -5.50 1.89 -4.22
CA LEU A 96 -5.30 2.96 -5.21
C LEU A 96 -6.63 3.56 -5.69
N ILE A 97 -7.63 2.72 -5.93
CA ILE A 97 -8.98 3.17 -6.33
C ILE A 97 -9.59 4.04 -5.25
N THR A 98 -9.57 3.60 -4.00
CA THR A 98 -10.10 4.37 -2.87
C THR A 98 -9.28 5.64 -2.62
N GLY A 99 -7.97 5.58 -2.77
CA GLY A 99 -7.08 6.73 -2.63
C GLY A 99 -7.33 7.81 -3.68
N VAL A 100 -7.51 7.41 -4.94
CA VAL A 100 -7.88 8.35 -6.03
C VAL A 100 -9.26 8.95 -5.79
N ALA A 101 -10.22 8.14 -5.35
CA ALA A 101 -11.55 8.64 -5.00
C ALA A 101 -11.50 9.68 -3.86
N LEU A 102 -10.70 9.44 -2.82
CA LEU A 102 -10.51 10.38 -1.71
C LEU A 102 -9.82 11.67 -2.15
N ALA A 103 -8.87 11.59 -3.07
CA ALA A 103 -8.13 12.76 -3.53
C ALA A 103 -8.92 13.64 -4.51
N TYR A 104 -9.67 13.03 -5.42
CA TYR A 104 -10.23 13.72 -6.59
C TYR A 104 -11.74 13.65 -6.73
N ALA A 105 -12.44 12.86 -5.93
CA ALA A 105 -13.89 12.77 -5.92
C ALA A 105 -14.46 13.19 -4.56
N ASP A 106 -15.67 13.75 -4.56
CA ASP A 106 -16.36 14.10 -3.31
C ASP A 106 -17.02 12.86 -2.71
N MET A 107 -16.26 12.12 -1.93
CA MET A 107 -16.67 10.82 -1.40
C MET A 107 -16.92 10.88 0.11
N PRO A 108 -17.94 10.15 0.63
CA PRO A 108 -18.26 10.12 2.06
C PRO A 108 -17.20 9.37 2.87
N GLY A 109 -17.29 9.50 4.21
CA GLY A 109 -16.36 8.88 5.15
C GLY A 109 -16.23 7.36 5.04
N LEU A 110 -17.22 6.68 4.44
CA LEU A 110 -17.14 5.25 4.17
C LEU A 110 -15.93 4.88 3.29
N VAL A 111 -15.60 5.70 2.29
CA VAL A 111 -14.42 5.46 1.44
C VAL A 111 -13.12 5.63 2.22
N GLN A 112 -13.06 6.58 3.17
CA GLN A 112 -11.92 6.73 4.07
C GLN A 112 -11.71 5.47 4.92
N THR A 113 -12.79 4.94 5.47
CA THR A 113 -12.75 3.70 6.26
C THR A 113 -12.30 2.53 5.40
N ALA A 114 -12.86 2.38 4.18
CA ALA A 114 -12.47 1.33 3.26
C ALA A 114 -11.00 1.42 2.88
N HIS A 115 -10.48 2.62 2.59
CA HIS A 115 -9.07 2.84 2.29
C HIS A 115 -8.16 2.39 3.45
N LEU A 116 -8.50 2.76 4.68
CA LEU A 116 -7.74 2.34 5.86
C LEU A 116 -7.80 0.82 6.08
N VAL A 117 -8.97 0.20 5.91
CA VAL A 117 -9.14 -1.26 6.05
C VAL A 117 -8.30 -2.01 5.01
N PHE A 118 -8.35 -1.60 3.75
CA PHE A 118 -7.54 -2.21 2.70
C PHE A 118 -6.04 -2.06 2.96
N ALA A 119 -5.59 -0.89 3.42
CA ALA A 119 -4.20 -0.66 3.80
C ALA A 119 -3.76 -1.61 4.93
N SER A 120 -4.58 -1.76 5.95
CA SER A 120 -4.31 -2.63 7.11
C SER A 120 -4.23 -4.10 6.69
N ILE A 121 -5.14 -4.57 5.85
CA ILE A 121 -5.13 -5.94 5.33
C ILE A 121 -3.93 -6.16 4.42
N LEU A 122 -3.60 -5.21 3.56
CA LEU A 122 -2.41 -5.28 2.71
C LEU A 122 -1.13 -5.42 3.54
N LEU A 123 -0.97 -4.60 4.58
CA LEU A 123 0.17 -4.70 5.49
C LEU A 123 0.23 -6.09 6.15
N ALA A 124 -0.91 -6.60 6.62
CA ALA A 124 -0.99 -7.94 7.22
C ALA A 124 -0.57 -9.04 6.24
N VAL A 125 -1.00 -8.98 4.98
CA VAL A 125 -0.61 -9.95 3.94
C VAL A 125 0.89 -9.88 3.67
N LEU A 126 1.47 -8.68 3.58
CA LEU A 126 2.91 -8.51 3.38
C LEU A 126 3.72 -9.06 4.57
N LEU A 127 3.25 -8.88 5.79
CA LEU A 127 3.86 -9.47 6.98
C LEU A 127 3.78 -11.00 6.96
N LEU A 128 2.63 -11.55 6.57
CA LEU A 128 2.46 -13.01 6.43
C LEU A 128 3.39 -13.59 5.34
N MET A 129 3.64 -12.86 4.27
CA MET A 129 4.63 -13.27 3.27
C MET A 129 6.04 -13.38 3.88
N LYS A 130 6.41 -12.47 4.77
CA LYS A 130 7.69 -12.53 5.50
C LYS A 130 7.74 -13.66 6.50
N TYR A 131 6.66 -13.88 7.22
CA TYR A 131 6.53 -15.01 8.13
C TYR A 131 6.70 -16.36 7.40
N ASP A 132 6.06 -16.54 6.27
CA ASP A 132 6.19 -17.74 5.45
C ASP A 132 7.65 -17.98 5.01
N GLN A 133 8.35 -16.90 4.61
CA GLN A 133 9.78 -16.99 4.24
C GLN A 133 10.66 -17.42 5.41
N TYR A 134 10.41 -16.86 6.59
CA TYR A 134 11.16 -17.17 7.80
C TYR A 134 10.99 -18.63 8.22
N THR A 135 9.76 -19.09 8.33
CA THR A 135 9.46 -20.49 8.75
C THR A 135 9.97 -21.53 7.75
N THR A 136 9.94 -21.23 6.46
CA THR A 136 10.47 -22.14 5.44
C THR A 136 12.00 -22.26 5.52
N THR A 137 12.69 -21.21 5.93
CA THR A 137 14.14 -21.24 6.10
C THR A 137 14.55 -22.06 7.31
N GLU A 138 13.83 -21.96 8.42
CA GLU A 138 14.10 -22.75 9.63
C GLU A 138 13.87 -24.25 9.43
N THR A 139 12.85 -24.64 8.67
CA THR A 139 12.56 -26.06 8.42
C THR A 139 13.54 -26.71 7.43
N ALA A 140 14.33 -25.92 6.70
CA ALA A 140 15.33 -26.39 5.74
C ALA A 140 16.75 -26.48 6.34
N SER A 141 16.96 -25.98 7.57
CA SER A 141 18.23 -26.06 8.31
C SER A 141 18.25 -27.26 9.24
#